data_9bc5d6c017a5b36f8e381f7cebb878f8
#
_entry.id   9bc5d6c017a5b36f8e381f7cebb878f8
#
_cell.length_a   1.000
_cell.length_b   1.000
_cell.length_c   1.000
_cell.angle_alpha   90.00
_cell.angle_beta   90.00
_cell.angle_gamma   90.00
#
_symmetry.space_group_name_H-M   'P 1'
#
loop_
_entity.id
_entity.type
_entity.pdbx_description
1 polymer ?
#
loop_
_entity_poly.entity_id
_entity_poly.type
_entity_poly.pdbx_seq_one_letter_code
_entity_poly.pdbx_strand_id
1 'polypeptide(L)'
;KMAKEDGTLTQYFETLDSTFSSCDIIFLCAPVSNNIEYLKELKGIISESCLLTDVGSVKEPIQSAIKELGMESNFIGGHPMVGSEKSGYAHANDHLLENAYYFLTPSERTLFQLTTKFSSFIQGLGALAVSLKPEEHDFITAAISHVPHIVAAELVHLVRRADRNNGMLKQLAAGGFKDITRIASSSPVMWEQICENNSSNIKTLLTSMIHDLQEVIDQLDKENGAYVNEYFKEAGDYRNSVPDHSIGLFDKVHKLYVHIPDQPGTIATVASLLAFNNISLKNIGIIYNREFEEGVLEIVLYDEESCQKGAQVLEERNYIVHIR
;
A
#
# COMPACT_ATOMS: atom_id res chain seq x y z
N LYS A 1 -3.43 9.29 25.82
CA LYS A 1 -2.67 9.90 26.93
C LYS A 1 -1.29 10.31 26.41
N MET A 2 -0.45 9.37 25.92
CA MET A 2 0.87 9.63 25.34
C MET A 2 0.86 10.78 24.30
N ALA A 3 -0.01 10.71 23.30
CA ALA A 3 -0.13 11.73 22.25
C ALA A 3 -0.50 13.14 22.77
N LYS A 4 -1.13 13.24 23.95
CA LYS A 4 -1.37 14.52 24.61
C LYS A 4 -0.13 15.01 25.38
N GLU A 5 0.59 14.08 25.99
CA GLU A 5 1.78 14.38 26.79
C GLU A 5 2.94 14.89 25.91
N ASP A 6 3.04 14.41 24.67
CA ASP A 6 4.06 14.87 23.70
C ASP A 6 3.60 16.06 22.82
N GLY A 7 2.36 16.53 23.01
CA GLY A 7 1.82 17.70 22.30
C GLY A 7 1.22 17.42 20.91
N THR A 8 1.17 16.17 20.46
CA THR A 8 0.53 15.80 19.17
C THR A 8 -0.97 16.07 19.21
N LEU A 9 -1.62 15.87 20.36
CA LEU A 9 -3.04 16.17 20.55
C LEU A 9 -3.23 17.38 21.45
N THR A 10 -4.06 18.31 21.03
CA THR A 10 -4.51 19.44 21.84
C THR A 10 -5.47 19.00 22.94
N GLN A 11 -6.42 18.12 22.60
CA GLN A 11 -7.43 17.59 23.50
C GLN A 11 -7.73 16.12 23.18
N TYR A 12 -8.28 15.39 24.14
CA TYR A 12 -8.89 14.07 23.92
C TYR A 12 -10.19 13.97 24.71
N PHE A 13 -11.12 13.18 24.20
CA PHE A 13 -12.44 12.95 24.76
C PHE A 13 -12.67 11.45 24.92
N GLU A 14 -13.37 11.05 25.98
CA GLU A 14 -13.73 9.64 26.22
C GLU A 14 -15.09 9.29 25.59
N THR A 15 -15.89 10.30 25.28
CA THR A 15 -17.22 10.17 24.69
C THR A 15 -17.42 11.20 23.59
N LEU A 16 -18.30 10.89 22.64
CA LEU A 16 -18.77 11.85 21.64
C LEU A 16 -19.78 12.80 22.29
N ASP A 17 -19.52 14.11 22.22
CA ASP A 17 -20.41 15.13 22.76
C ASP A 17 -20.53 16.34 21.81
N SER A 18 -21.23 17.38 22.24
CA SER A 18 -21.47 18.58 21.42
C SER A 18 -20.21 19.34 20.99
N THR A 19 -19.04 19.06 21.56
CA THR A 19 -17.76 19.68 21.17
C THR A 19 -17.41 19.34 19.71
N PHE A 20 -17.80 18.15 19.25
CA PHE A 20 -17.58 17.72 17.87
C PHE A 20 -18.39 18.51 16.83
N SER A 21 -19.39 19.30 17.24
CA SER A 21 -20.16 20.17 16.32
C SER A 21 -19.33 21.28 15.69
N SER A 22 -18.18 21.62 16.27
CA SER A 22 -17.25 22.64 15.77
C SER A 22 -16.11 22.09 14.90
N CYS A 23 -16.08 20.78 14.64
CA CYS A 23 -15.04 20.18 13.80
C CYS A 23 -15.29 20.50 12.32
N ASP A 24 -14.22 20.85 11.61
CA ASP A 24 -14.24 21.01 10.15
C ASP A 24 -14.11 19.65 9.44
N ILE A 25 -13.31 18.73 10.00
CA ILE A 25 -13.09 17.38 9.47
C ILE A 25 -13.04 16.38 10.62
N ILE A 26 -13.67 15.23 10.45
CA ILE A 26 -13.59 14.09 11.38
C ILE A 26 -13.10 12.87 10.62
N PHE A 27 -11.99 12.29 11.09
CA PHE A 27 -11.44 11.02 10.61
C PHE A 27 -11.89 9.88 11.51
N LEU A 28 -12.57 8.90 10.95
CA LEU A 28 -12.97 7.66 11.62
C LEU A 28 -11.85 6.62 11.43
N CYS A 29 -11.04 6.43 12.46
CA CYS A 29 -9.85 5.58 12.43
C CYS A 29 -10.01 4.27 13.22
N ALA A 30 -11.23 3.89 13.55
CA ALA A 30 -11.55 2.62 14.19
C ALA A 30 -11.86 1.52 13.15
N PRO A 31 -12.04 0.26 13.56
CA PRO A 31 -12.55 -0.79 12.69
C PRO A 31 -13.91 -0.42 12.06
N VAL A 32 -14.20 -0.93 10.86
CA VAL A 32 -15.37 -0.52 10.06
C VAL A 32 -16.68 -0.60 10.85
N SER A 33 -16.90 -1.69 11.59
CA SER A 33 -18.10 -1.85 12.41
C SER A 33 -18.23 -0.78 13.50
N ASN A 34 -17.13 -0.43 14.15
CA ASN A 34 -17.10 0.63 15.15
C ASN A 34 -17.32 2.01 14.53
N ASN A 35 -16.74 2.25 13.35
CA ASN A 35 -16.96 3.50 12.62
C ASN A 35 -18.44 3.70 12.29
N ILE A 36 -19.16 2.62 11.92
CA ILE A 36 -20.60 2.68 11.66
C ILE A 36 -21.38 3.07 12.92
N GLU A 37 -21.01 2.57 14.09
CA GLU A 37 -21.65 2.99 15.33
C GLU A 37 -21.37 4.47 15.66
N TYR A 38 -20.13 4.91 15.49
CA TYR A 38 -19.77 6.33 15.66
C TYR A 38 -20.53 7.25 14.69
N LEU A 39 -20.80 6.83 13.45
CA LEU A 39 -21.61 7.59 12.51
C LEU A 39 -23.04 7.83 13.03
N LYS A 40 -23.65 6.82 13.67
CA LYS A 40 -24.99 6.95 14.25
C LYS A 40 -25.01 8.00 15.37
N GLU A 41 -23.99 8.04 16.20
CA GLU A 41 -23.85 9.01 17.28
C GLU A 41 -23.56 10.42 16.73
N LEU A 42 -22.65 10.53 15.77
CA LEU A 42 -22.23 11.81 15.18
C LEU A 42 -23.34 12.50 14.39
N LYS A 43 -24.28 11.77 13.81
CA LYS A 43 -25.38 12.31 12.99
C LYS A 43 -26.16 13.43 13.67
N GLY A 44 -26.33 13.37 15.00
CA GLY A 44 -27.05 14.39 15.77
C GLY A 44 -26.18 15.51 16.34
N ILE A 45 -24.87 15.42 16.14
CA ILE A 45 -23.88 16.28 16.81
C ILE A 45 -23.19 17.22 15.82
N ILE A 46 -22.76 16.69 14.67
CA ILE A 46 -21.91 17.44 13.73
C ILE A 46 -22.68 18.41 12.86
N SER A 47 -21.98 19.45 12.40
CA SER A 47 -22.50 20.39 11.40
C SER A 47 -22.58 19.74 10.02
N GLU A 48 -23.57 20.17 9.20
CA GLU A 48 -23.65 19.77 7.79
C GLU A 48 -22.42 20.19 6.97
N SER A 49 -21.65 21.16 7.44
CA SER A 49 -20.40 21.58 6.80
C SER A 49 -19.18 20.75 7.21
N CYS A 50 -19.29 19.91 8.25
CA CYS A 50 -18.21 19.05 8.71
C CYS A 50 -17.98 17.91 7.71
N LEU A 51 -16.76 17.77 7.19
CA LEU A 51 -16.39 16.64 6.36
C LEU A 51 -16.15 15.41 7.23
N LEU A 52 -16.87 14.33 6.94
CA LEU A 52 -16.60 13.02 7.50
C LEU A 52 -15.77 12.18 6.54
N THR A 53 -14.78 11.50 7.05
CA THR A 53 -13.98 10.51 6.32
C THR A 53 -13.61 9.36 7.22
N ASP A 54 -13.30 8.21 6.64
CA ASP A 54 -12.71 7.07 7.35
C ASP A 54 -11.36 6.69 6.76
N VAL A 55 -10.68 5.72 7.35
CA VAL A 55 -9.40 5.17 6.86
C VAL A 55 -9.45 3.64 6.73
N GLY A 56 -10.64 3.07 6.70
CA GLY A 56 -10.85 1.61 6.66
C GLY A 56 -10.40 0.97 5.35
N SER A 57 -10.11 -0.33 5.39
CA SER A 57 -9.65 -1.10 4.23
C SER A 57 -10.77 -1.57 3.31
N VAL A 58 -12.04 -1.38 3.68
CA VAL A 58 -13.24 -1.74 2.91
C VAL A 58 -14.21 -0.57 2.93
N LYS A 59 -14.85 -0.27 1.79
CA LYS A 59 -15.65 0.95 1.61
C LYS A 59 -17.15 0.72 1.47
N GLU A 60 -17.60 -0.36 0.84
CA GLU A 60 -19.03 -0.57 0.61
C GLU A 60 -19.89 -0.58 1.90
N PRO A 61 -19.48 -1.23 3.02
CA PRO A 61 -20.29 -1.24 4.22
C PRO A 61 -20.47 0.14 4.86
N ILE A 62 -19.42 0.95 4.92
CA ILE A 62 -19.52 2.30 5.50
C ILE A 62 -20.30 3.24 4.58
N GLN A 63 -20.18 3.10 3.27
CA GLN A 63 -20.98 3.86 2.30
C GLN A 63 -22.47 3.53 2.41
N SER A 64 -22.81 2.25 2.61
CA SER A 64 -24.19 1.83 2.84
C SER A 64 -24.75 2.47 4.12
N ALA A 65 -23.99 2.45 5.21
CA ALA A 65 -24.41 3.09 6.47
C ALA A 65 -24.57 4.61 6.32
N ILE A 66 -23.67 5.29 5.62
CA ILE A 66 -23.76 6.72 5.33
C ILE A 66 -25.04 7.05 4.53
N LYS A 67 -25.38 6.23 3.55
CA LYS A 67 -26.59 6.38 2.74
C LYS A 67 -27.86 6.19 3.60
N GLU A 68 -27.91 5.15 4.42
CA GLU A 68 -29.02 4.91 5.35
C GLU A 68 -29.19 6.05 6.36
N LEU A 69 -28.10 6.64 6.80
CA LEU A 69 -28.10 7.77 7.72
C LEU A 69 -28.40 9.11 7.03
N GLY A 70 -28.38 9.18 5.70
CA GLY A 70 -28.59 10.42 4.94
C GLY A 70 -27.45 11.44 5.10
N MET A 71 -26.21 10.96 5.31
CA MET A 71 -25.01 11.79 5.54
C MET A 71 -24.09 11.85 4.31
N GLU A 72 -24.61 11.53 3.13
CA GLU A 72 -23.85 11.39 1.89
C GLU A 72 -23.19 12.70 1.42
N SER A 73 -23.82 13.85 1.68
CA SER A 73 -23.37 15.15 1.16
C SER A 73 -22.02 15.60 1.73
N ASN A 74 -21.67 15.13 2.92
CA ASN A 74 -20.47 15.52 3.66
C ASN A 74 -19.54 14.33 4.00
N PHE A 75 -19.70 13.20 3.32
CA PHE A 75 -18.86 12.03 3.50
C PHE A 75 -18.00 11.75 2.28
N ILE A 76 -16.71 11.49 2.51
CA ILE A 76 -15.78 10.94 1.54
C ILE A 76 -15.05 9.79 2.22
N GLY A 77 -15.28 8.57 1.78
CA GLY A 77 -14.52 7.42 2.26
C GLY A 77 -13.04 7.57 1.91
N GLY A 78 -12.17 7.19 2.82
CA GLY A 78 -10.74 7.23 2.65
C GLY A 78 -10.11 5.86 2.91
N HIS A 79 -8.99 5.58 2.25
CA HIS A 79 -8.17 4.42 2.54
C HIS A 79 -6.71 4.70 2.17
N PRO A 80 -5.84 5.01 3.12
CA PRO A 80 -4.41 5.08 2.90
C PRO A 80 -3.85 3.66 2.66
N MET A 81 -3.23 3.43 1.49
CA MET A 81 -2.63 2.15 1.12
C MET A 81 -1.26 1.98 1.78
N VAL A 82 -1.25 2.17 3.09
CA VAL A 82 -0.08 1.99 3.96
C VAL A 82 -0.50 1.25 5.22
N GLY A 83 0.44 0.56 5.81
CA GLY A 83 0.19 -0.16 7.04
C GLY A 83 1.48 -0.67 7.66
N SER A 84 1.38 -1.00 8.93
CA SER A 84 2.43 -1.66 9.69
C SER A 84 1.79 -2.83 10.44
N GLU A 85 2.53 -3.90 10.61
CA GLU A 85 2.13 -5.04 11.46
C GLU A 85 2.06 -4.64 12.95
N LYS A 86 2.57 -3.46 13.28
CA LYS A 86 2.58 -2.91 14.64
C LYS A 86 1.41 -1.96 14.83
N SER A 87 0.83 -1.96 16.02
CA SER A 87 -0.30 -1.11 16.39
C SER A 87 0.03 -0.19 17.56
N GLY A 88 -0.77 0.87 17.70
CA GLY A 88 -0.67 1.83 18.80
C GLY A 88 0.20 3.04 18.50
N TYR A 89 -0.02 4.09 19.28
CA TYR A 89 0.59 5.41 19.10
C TYR A 89 2.13 5.40 19.04
N ALA A 90 2.78 4.52 19.81
CA ALA A 90 4.25 4.40 19.82
C ALA A 90 4.85 3.98 18.46
N HIS A 91 4.03 3.52 17.52
CA HIS A 91 4.42 3.12 16.17
C HIS A 91 3.88 4.07 15.09
N ALA A 92 3.24 5.17 15.49
CA ALA A 92 2.83 6.22 14.55
C ALA A 92 4.07 6.91 13.97
N ASN A 93 3.99 7.23 12.67
CA ASN A 93 5.05 7.91 11.94
C ASN A 93 4.41 8.92 11.00
N ASP A 94 4.85 10.16 11.05
CA ASP A 94 4.37 11.28 10.22
C ASP A 94 4.73 11.15 8.74
N HIS A 95 5.78 10.38 8.41
CA HIS A 95 6.16 10.07 7.02
C HIS A 95 5.40 8.89 6.40
N LEU A 96 4.51 8.23 7.14
CA LEU A 96 3.84 7.00 6.68
C LEU A 96 3.02 7.21 5.40
N LEU A 97 2.47 8.41 5.20
CA LEU A 97 1.66 8.75 4.03
C LEU A 97 2.47 9.23 2.83
N GLU A 98 3.75 9.56 2.99
CA GLU A 98 4.57 10.10 1.91
C GLU A 98 4.67 9.13 0.72
N ASN A 99 4.31 9.62 -0.46
CA ASN A 99 4.28 8.85 -1.71
C ASN A 99 3.38 7.61 -1.70
N ALA A 100 2.51 7.45 -0.70
CA ALA A 100 1.56 6.36 -0.63
C ALA A 100 0.26 6.71 -1.37
N TYR A 101 -0.36 5.72 -2.01
CA TYR A 101 -1.71 5.91 -2.53
C TYR A 101 -2.70 6.11 -1.39
N TYR A 102 -3.57 7.09 -1.56
CA TYR A 102 -4.69 7.34 -0.68
C TYR A 102 -5.97 7.30 -1.53
N PHE A 103 -6.75 6.24 -1.40
CA PHE A 103 -8.00 6.12 -2.13
C PHE A 103 -9.08 6.98 -1.49
N LEU A 104 -9.80 7.71 -2.35
CA LEU A 104 -10.96 8.52 -1.99
C LEU A 104 -12.19 7.91 -2.65
N THR A 105 -13.21 7.63 -1.86
CA THR A 105 -14.49 7.13 -2.36
C THR A 105 -15.61 8.10 -1.98
N PRO A 106 -15.77 9.20 -2.77
CA PRO A 106 -16.87 10.13 -2.53
C PRO A 106 -18.20 9.44 -2.74
N SER A 107 -19.18 9.81 -1.93
CA SER A 107 -20.56 9.35 -2.11
C SER A 107 -21.20 10.01 -3.36
N GLU A 108 -22.29 9.45 -3.86
CA GLU A 108 -22.99 9.98 -5.05
C GLU A 108 -23.48 11.44 -4.86
N ARG A 109 -23.75 11.85 -3.62
CA ARG A 109 -24.19 13.21 -3.30
C ARG A 109 -23.10 14.15 -2.84
N THR A 110 -21.89 13.66 -2.73
CA THR A 110 -20.74 14.51 -2.34
C THR A 110 -20.45 15.52 -3.43
N LEU A 111 -20.37 16.79 -3.08
CA LEU A 111 -20.07 17.84 -4.03
C LEU A 111 -18.63 17.69 -4.60
N PHE A 112 -18.47 17.82 -5.91
CA PHE A 112 -17.18 17.77 -6.57
C PHE A 112 -16.14 18.70 -5.95
N GLN A 113 -16.56 19.92 -5.58
CA GLN A 113 -15.67 20.89 -4.92
C GLN A 113 -15.14 20.39 -3.56
N LEU A 114 -15.94 19.65 -2.81
CA LEU A 114 -15.52 19.07 -1.53
C LEU A 114 -14.51 17.97 -1.76
N THR A 115 -14.75 17.09 -2.74
CA THR A 115 -13.81 16.04 -3.14
C THR A 115 -12.47 16.64 -3.60
N THR A 116 -12.49 17.70 -4.41
CA THR A 116 -11.28 18.38 -4.86
C THR A 116 -10.49 19.00 -3.70
N LYS A 117 -11.16 19.66 -2.77
CA LYS A 117 -10.52 20.25 -1.58
C LYS A 117 -9.89 19.18 -0.71
N PHE A 118 -10.61 18.09 -0.47
CA PHE A 118 -10.10 16.99 0.35
C PHE A 118 -8.94 16.26 -0.34
N SER A 119 -9.02 16.05 -1.66
CA SER A 119 -7.90 15.53 -2.43
C SER A 119 -6.64 16.40 -2.29
N SER A 120 -6.80 17.73 -2.40
CA SER A 120 -5.67 18.66 -2.21
C SER A 120 -5.12 18.61 -0.77
N PHE A 121 -5.99 18.45 0.23
CA PHE A 121 -5.57 18.27 1.61
C PHE A 121 -4.74 17.00 1.79
N ILE A 122 -5.18 15.86 1.24
CA ILE A 122 -4.46 14.58 1.29
C ILE A 122 -3.11 14.67 0.55
N GLN A 123 -3.07 15.36 -0.60
CA GLN A 123 -1.81 15.63 -1.31
C GLN A 123 -0.87 16.51 -0.49
N GLY A 124 -1.41 17.46 0.27
CA GLY A 124 -0.64 18.29 1.21
C GLY A 124 0.00 17.48 2.36
N LEU A 125 -0.51 16.28 2.65
CA LEU A 125 0.09 15.32 3.57
C LEU A 125 1.17 14.44 2.91
N GLY A 126 1.48 14.66 1.63
CA GLY A 126 2.47 13.90 0.88
C GLY A 126 1.93 12.63 0.20
N ALA A 127 0.63 12.35 0.31
CA ALA A 127 0.02 11.16 -0.28
C ALA A 127 -0.48 11.38 -1.72
N LEU A 128 -0.63 10.30 -2.47
CA LEU A 128 -1.13 10.27 -3.84
C LEU A 128 -2.63 9.97 -3.84
N ALA A 129 -3.45 11.00 -3.90
CA ALA A 129 -4.90 10.86 -3.86
C ALA A 129 -5.46 10.31 -5.18
N VAL A 130 -6.21 9.19 -5.10
CA VAL A 130 -6.87 8.55 -6.24
C VAL A 130 -8.35 8.37 -5.92
N SER A 131 -9.23 8.88 -6.78
CA SER A 131 -10.68 8.76 -6.59
C SER A 131 -11.21 7.52 -7.30
N LEU A 132 -11.97 6.70 -6.59
CA LEU A 132 -12.59 5.45 -7.05
C LEU A 132 -14.04 5.40 -6.57
N LYS A 133 -14.84 4.54 -7.21
CA LYS A 133 -16.12 4.14 -6.62
C LYS A 133 -15.89 3.11 -5.50
N PRO A 134 -16.77 3.03 -4.50
CA PRO A 134 -16.63 2.08 -3.39
C PRO A 134 -16.48 0.62 -3.86
N GLU A 135 -17.28 0.22 -4.85
CA GLU A 135 -17.27 -1.15 -5.41
C GLU A 135 -15.96 -1.45 -6.15
N GLU A 136 -15.45 -0.48 -6.92
CA GLU A 136 -14.16 -0.58 -7.61
C GLU A 136 -13.00 -0.69 -6.59
N HIS A 137 -13.05 0.13 -5.55
CA HIS A 137 -12.09 0.10 -4.46
C HIS A 137 -12.05 -1.29 -3.81
N ASP A 138 -13.22 -1.82 -3.42
CA ASP A 138 -13.30 -3.08 -2.68
C ASP A 138 -12.90 -4.28 -3.55
N PHE A 139 -13.19 -4.25 -4.86
CA PHE A 139 -12.68 -5.24 -5.80
C PHE A 139 -11.16 -5.15 -5.98
N ILE A 140 -10.62 -3.94 -6.18
CA ILE A 140 -9.18 -3.71 -6.34
C ILE A 140 -8.45 -4.20 -5.07
N THR A 141 -8.88 -3.78 -3.89
CA THR A 141 -8.22 -4.19 -2.63
C THR A 141 -8.35 -5.68 -2.36
N ALA A 142 -9.47 -6.31 -2.77
CA ALA A 142 -9.59 -7.77 -2.73
C ALA A 142 -8.51 -8.45 -3.59
N ALA A 143 -8.29 -7.97 -4.82
CA ALA A 143 -7.36 -8.56 -5.76
C ALA A 143 -5.89 -8.37 -5.37
N ILE A 144 -5.50 -7.14 -4.96
CA ILE A 144 -4.08 -6.80 -4.75
C ILE A 144 -3.63 -6.89 -3.30
N SER A 145 -4.55 -7.06 -2.34
CA SER A 145 -4.25 -7.12 -0.90
C SER A 145 -4.91 -8.29 -0.20
N HIS A 146 -6.24 -8.42 -0.23
CA HIS A 146 -6.94 -9.37 0.64
C HIS A 146 -6.68 -10.83 0.23
N VAL A 147 -6.83 -11.16 -1.05
CA VAL A 147 -6.51 -12.50 -1.56
C VAL A 147 -5.04 -12.85 -1.40
N PRO A 148 -4.06 -11.99 -1.72
CA PRO A 148 -2.66 -12.23 -1.43
C PRO A 148 -2.37 -12.59 0.03
N HIS A 149 -2.99 -11.92 1.00
CA HIS A 149 -2.81 -12.26 2.41
C HIS A 149 -3.39 -13.63 2.79
N ILE A 150 -4.57 -13.97 2.25
CA ILE A 150 -5.17 -15.29 2.46
C ILE A 150 -4.29 -16.38 1.86
N VAL A 151 -3.77 -16.17 0.64
CA VAL A 151 -2.86 -17.10 -0.03
C VAL A 151 -1.55 -17.25 0.75
N ALA A 152 -0.97 -16.16 1.24
CA ALA A 152 0.21 -16.21 2.07
C ALA A 152 -0.02 -17.02 3.37
N ALA A 153 -1.16 -16.81 4.01
CA ALA A 153 -1.55 -17.59 5.19
C ALA A 153 -1.74 -19.09 4.85
N GLU A 154 -2.38 -19.40 3.70
CA GLU A 154 -2.59 -20.78 3.27
C GLU A 154 -1.28 -21.49 2.90
N LEU A 155 -0.32 -20.80 2.30
CA LEU A 155 1.04 -21.33 2.08
C LEU A 155 1.72 -21.72 3.40
N VAL A 156 1.58 -20.91 4.44
CA VAL A 156 2.09 -21.24 5.78
C VAL A 156 1.37 -22.46 6.35
N HIS A 157 0.05 -22.52 6.22
CA HIS A 157 -0.74 -23.67 6.66
C HIS A 157 -0.40 -24.94 5.89
N LEU A 158 -0.18 -24.86 4.58
CA LEU A 158 0.23 -25.98 3.73
C LEU A 158 1.57 -26.57 4.22
N VAL A 159 2.58 -25.73 4.41
CA VAL A 159 3.88 -26.16 4.92
C VAL A 159 3.75 -26.74 6.32
N ARG A 160 3.00 -26.10 7.22
CA ARG A 160 2.75 -26.58 8.58
C ARG A 160 2.09 -27.98 8.59
N ARG A 161 1.12 -28.22 7.70
CA ARG A 161 0.45 -29.55 7.60
C ARG A 161 1.36 -30.61 7.00
N ALA A 162 2.21 -30.21 6.05
CA ALA A 162 3.14 -31.12 5.39
C ALA A 162 4.41 -31.41 6.22
N ASP A 163 4.76 -30.52 7.16
CA ASP A 163 5.94 -30.68 8.00
C ASP A 163 5.72 -31.82 8.99
N ARG A 164 6.39 -32.93 8.73
CA ARG A 164 6.34 -34.08 9.60
C ARG A 164 7.05 -33.77 10.93
N ASN A 165 6.93 -34.64 11.92
CA ASN A 165 7.41 -34.46 13.30
C ASN A 165 8.90 -34.07 13.47
N ASN A 166 9.68 -34.00 12.42
CA ASN A 166 11.07 -33.60 12.42
C ASN A 166 11.33 -32.10 12.21
N GLY A 167 10.31 -31.30 11.83
CA GLY A 167 10.42 -29.84 11.62
C GLY A 167 11.32 -29.43 10.46
N MET A 168 11.63 -30.33 9.53
CA MET A 168 12.58 -30.07 8.44
C MET A 168 12.09 -28.97 7.49
N LEU A 169 10.80 -28.97 7.12
CA LEU A 169 10.28 -27.94 6.20
C LEU A 169 10.39 -26.54 6.82
N LYS A 170 10.08 -26.41 8.10
CA LYS A 170 10.26 -25.17 8.85
C LYS A 170 11.73 -24.74 8.92
N GLN A 171 12.64 -25.69 9.15
CA GLN A 171 14.07 -25.41 9.27
C GLN A 171 14.69 -25.00 7.92
N LEU A 172 14.24 -25.61 6.82
CA LEU A 172 14.77 -25.38 5.48
C LEU A 172 14.04 -24.25 4.73
N ALA A 173 13.01 -23.65 5.33
CA ALA A 173 12.28 -22.53 4.73
C ALA A 173 13.24 -21.35 4.47
N ALA A 174 13.54 -21.15 3.19
CA ALA A 174 14.50 -20.16 2.70
C ALA A 174 13.83 -18.79 2.37
N GLY A 175 14.63 -17.84 1.86
CA GLY A 175 14.23 -16.45 1.60
C GLY A 175 12.92 -16.34 0.82
N GLY A 176 12.78 -17.00 -0.33
CA GLY A 176 11.58 -16.90 -1.16
C GLY A 176 10.27 -17.27 -0.43
N PHE A 177 10.28 -18.32 0.41
CA PHE A 177 9.11 -18.65 1.23
C PHE A 177 8.83 -17.57 2.28
N LYS A 178 9.88 -17.08 2.97
CA LYS A 178 9.74 -16.03 3.98
C LYS A 178 9.23 -14.72 3.39
N ASP A 179 9.71 -14.36 2.21
CA ASP A 179 9.32 -13.12 1.54
C ASP A 179 7.84 -13.15 1.14
N ILE A 180 7.39 -14.23 0.49
CA ILE A 180 6.01 -14.36 0.02
C ILE A 180 5.01 -14.52 1.18
N THR A 181 5.44 -15.12 2.30
CA THR A 181 4.60 -15.35 3.49
C THR A 181 4.75 -14.30 4.58
N ARG A 182 5.57 -13.26 4.39
CA ARG A 182 5.79 -12.20 5.38
C ARG A 182 4.48 -11.59 5.88
N ILE A 183 3.57 -11.34 4.97
CA ILE A 183 2.26 -10.73 5.25
C ILE A 183 1.29 -11.64 6.01
N ALA A 184 1.56 -12.95 6.11
CA ALA A 184 0.75 -13.88 6.89
C ALA A 184 0.82 -13.64 8.42
N SER A 185 1.76 -12.79 8.88
CA SER A 185 1.93 -12.44 10.30
C SER A 185 1.11 -11.22 10.75
N SER A 186 0.18 -10.75 9.93
CA SER A 186 -0.68 -9.61 10.21
C SER A 186 -1.72 -9.91 11.29
N SER A 187 -2.37 -8.86 11.83
CA SER A 187 -3.34 -8.95 12.94
C SER A 187 -4.56 -9.82 12.58
N PRO A 188 -4.85 -10.91 13.31
CA PRO A 188 -6.02 -11.75 13.03
C PRO A 188 -7.35 -11.00 13.16
N VAL A 189 -7.49 -10.10 14.15
CA VAL A 189 -8.72 -9.31 14.37
C VAL A 189 -9.00 -8.38 13.19
N MET A 190 -7.97 -7.75 12.65
CA MET A 190 -8.10 -6.89 11.47
C MET A 190 -8.54 -7.72 10.25
N TRP A 191 -7.93 -8.88 10.04
CA TRP A 191 -8.22 -9.74 8.90
C TRP A 191 -9.59 -10.41 8.97
N GLU A 192 -10.07 -10.76 10.17
CA GLU A 192 -11.45 -11.19 10.39
C GLU A 192 -12.42 -10.17 9.81
N GLN A 193 -12.29 -8.90 10.22
CA GLN A 193 -13.18 -7.82 9.76
C GLN A 193 -13.05 -7.53 8.26
N ILE A 194 -11.84 -7.54 7.70
CA ILE A 194 -11.63 -7.36 6.26
C ILE A 194 -12.35 -8.47 5.49
N CYS A 195 -12.16 -9.73 5.89
CA CYS A 195 -12.76 -10.88 5.22
C CYS A 195 -14.30 -10.88 5.33
N GLU A 196 -14.86 -10.49 6.46
CA GLU A 196 -16.30 -10.36 6.63
C GLU A 196 -16.88 -9.26 5.74
N ASN A 197 -16.26 -8.08 5.76
CA ASN A 197 -16.78 -6.90 5.07
C ASN A 197 -16.55 -6.91 3.55
N ASN A 198 -15.58 -7.68 3.03
CA ASN A 198 -15.32 -7.83 1.59
C ASN A 198 -15.45 -9.29 1.10
N SER A 199 -16.28 -10.07 1.76
CA SER A 199 -16.39 -11.52 1.53
C SER A 199 -16.80 -11.90 0.11
N SER A 200 -17.63 -11.11 -0.55
CA SER A 200 -18.13 -11.39 -1.90
C SER A 200 -17.00 -11.35 -2.94
N ASN A 201 -16.24 -10.26 -2.97
CA ASN A 201 -15.12 -10.08 -3.88
C ASN A 201 -14.01 -11.12 -3.61
N ILE A 202 -13.68 -11.34 -2.32
CA ILE A 202 -12.70 -12.34 -1.92
C ILE A 202 -13.09 -13.74 -2.40
N LYS A 203 -14.35 -14.16 -2.18
CA LYS A 203 -14.84 -15.47 -2.64
C LYS A 203 -14.75 -15.60 -4.15
N THR A 204 -15.15 -14.58 -4.89
CA THR A 204 -15.10 -14.58 -6.37
C THR A 204 -13.67 -14.82 -6.86
N LEU A 205 -12.72 -14.05 -6.33
CA LEU A 205 -11.31 -14.15 -6.74
C LEU A 205 -10.66 -15.46 -6.29
N LEU A 206 -10.95 -15.94 -5.09
CA LEU A 206 -10.46 -17.26 -4.63
C LEU A 206 -11.04 -18.40 -5.45
N THR A 207 -12.30 -18.33 -5.86
CA THR A 207 -12.92 -19.34 -6.71
C THR A 207 -12.23 -19.40 -8.08
N SER A 208 -11.94 -18.23 -8.67
CA SER A 208 -11.15 -18.16 -9.91
C SER A 208 -9.77 -18.78 -9.72
N MET A 209 -9.05 -18.41 -8.67
CA MET A 209 -7.73 -18.98 -8.37
C MET A 209 -7.75 -20.50 -8.19
N ILE A 210 -8.76 -21.05 -7.53
CA ILE A 210 -8.92 -22.50 -7.37
C ILE A 210 -9.07 -23.18 -8.74
N HIS A 211 -9.87 -22.58 -9.63
CA HIS A 211 -10.04 -23.07 -11.00
C HIS A 211 -8.72 -23.05 -11.77
N ASP A 212 -7.98 -21.96 -11.71
CA ASP A 212 -6.68 -21.82 -12.39
C ASP A 212 -5.65 -22.81 -11.84
N LEU A 213 -5.61 -23.04 -10.52
CA LEU A 213 -4.75 -24.06 -9.92
C LEU A 213 -5.15 -25.48 -10.34
N GLN A 214 -6.43 -25.75 -10.50
CA GLN A 214 -6.90 -27.05 -11.03
C GLN A 214 -6.43 -27.27 -12.47
N GLU A 215 -6.49 -26.23 -13.31
CA GLU A 215 -5.95 -26.32 -14.67
C GLU A 215 -4.44 -26.61 -14.67
N VAL A 216 -3.67 -25.97 -13.79
CA VAL A 216 -2.23 -26.29 -13.64
C VAL A 216 -2.03 -27.78 -13.28
N ILE A 217 -2.84 -28.34 -12.36
CA ILE A 217 -2.76 -29.76 -12.00
C ILE A 217 -3.05 -30.65 -13.22
N ASP A 218 -4.14 -30.33 -13.96
CA ASP A 218 -4.56 -31.10 -15.14
C ASP A 218 -3.50 -31.07 -16.26
N GLN A 219 -2.77 -29.97 -16.39
CA GLN A 219 -1.68 -29.86 -17.38
C GLN A 219 -0.39 -30.55 -16.93
N LEU A 220 -0.11 -30.59 -15.63
CA LEU A 220 0.98 -31.40 -15.07
C LEU A 220 0.71 -32.90 -15.26
N ASP A 221 -0.52 -33.37 -15.07
CA ASP A 221 -0.90 -34.76 -15.32
C ASP A 221 -0.74 -35.18 -16.79
N LYS A 222 -0.87 -34.21 -17.72
CA LYS A 222 -0.63 -34.39 -19.16
C LYS A 222 0.84 -34.23 -19.57
N GLU A 223 1.74 -33.97 -18.61
CA GLU A 223 3.15 -33.66 -18.85
C GLU A 223 3.36 -32.50 -19.86
N ASN A 224 2.42 -31.52 -19.89
CA ASN A 224 2.43 -30.40 -20.84
C ASN A 224 3.42 -29.31 -20.42
N GLY A 225 4.70 -29.55 -20.69
CA GLY A 225 5.78 -28.58 -20.38
C GLY A 225 5.66 -27.25 -21.13
N ALA A 226 5.05 -27.24 -22.31
CA ALA A 226 4.82 -25.99 -23.06
C ALA A 226 3.83 -25.06 -22.34
N TYR A 227 2.74 -25.62 -21.79
CA TYR A 227 1.80 -24.85 -20.95
C TYR A 227 2.49 -24.27 -19.72
N VAL A 228 3.25 -25.09 -19.02
CA VAL A 228 3.97 -24.64 -17.80
C VAL A 228 4.92 -23.51 -18.12
N ASN A 229 5.66 -23.59 -19.21
CA ASN A 229 6.56 -22.53 -19.67
C ASN A 229 5.81 -21.22 -19.92
N GLU A 230 4.73 -21.26 -20.70
CA GLU A 230 3.95 -20.05 -21.01
C GLU A 230 3.26 -19.47 -19.77
N TYR A 231 2.74 -20.30 -18.88
CA TYR A 231 2.13 -19.87 -17.62
C TYR A 231 3.09 -19.01 -16.76
N PHE A 232 4.33 -19.45 -16.59
CA PHE A 232 5.33 -18.69 -15.83
C PHE A 232 5.83 -17.46 -16.59
N LYS A 233 5.93 -17.54 -17.91
CA LYS A 233 6.34 -16.43 -18.76
C LYS A 233 5.32 -15.29 -18.70
N GLU A 234 4.03 -15.57 -18.89
CA GLU A 234 2.96 -14.58 -18.80
C GLU A 234 2.90 -13.91 -17.44
N ALA A 235 3.04 -14.70 -16.37
CA ALA A 235 3.10 -14.17 -15.01
C ALA A 235 4.32 -13.26 -14.80
N GLY A 236 5.47 -13.66 -15.30
CA GLY A 236 6.71 -12.86 -15.25
C GLY A 236 6.61 -11.56 -16.02
N ASP A 237 6.08 -11.62 -17.25
CA ASP A 237 5.89 -10.45 -18.11
C ASP A 237 4.93 -9.43 -17.45
N TYR A 238 3.80 -9.92 -16.93
CA TYR A 238 2.86 -9.05 -16.22
C TYR A 238 3.48 -8.46 -14.94
N ARG A 239 4.16 -9.29 -14.11
CA ARG A 239 4.83 -8.82 -12.88
C ARG A 239 5.85 -7.72 -13.18
N ASN A 240 6.63 -7.88 -14.25
CA ASN A 240 7.64 -6.90 -14.66
C ASN A 240 7.03 -5.61 -15.23
N SER A 241 5.76 -5.64 -15.68
CA SER A 241 5.02 -4.46 -16.12
C SER A 241 4.41 -3.66 -14.96
N VAL A 242 4.33 -4.25 -13.76
CA VAL A 242 3.81 -3.54 -12.57
C VAL A 242 4.81 -2.45 -12.17
N PRO A 243 4.40 -1.18 -12.10
CA PRO A 243 5.29 -0.08 -11.73
C PRO A 243 5.88 -0.27 -10.32
N ASP A 244 7.13 0.06 -10.13
CA ASP A 244 7.71 0.17 -8.79
C ASP A 244 7.05 1.33 -8.04
N HIS A 245 6.58 1.08 -6.82
CA HIS A 245 5.74 1.97 -6.00
C HIS A 245 6.34 3.33 -5.59
N SER A 246 7.48 3.72 -6.14
CA SER A 246 8.05 5.05 -5.91
C SER A 246 7.46 6.15 -6.80
N ILE A 247 6.42 5.82 -7.63
CA ILE A 247 6.03 6.70 -8.74
C ILE A 247 4.52 6.80 -8.80
N GLY A 248 4.00 8.03 -8.60
CA GLY A 248 2.60 8.36 -8.83
C GLY A 248 2.19 8.10 -10.29
N LEU A 249 0.90 7.84 -10.51
CA LEU A 249 0.28 7.49 -11.80
C LEU A 249 0.53 8.49 -12.94
N PHE A 250 1.17 9.64 -12.69
CA PHE A 250 1.23 10.76 -13.65
C PHE A 250 2.61 11.39 -13.86
N ASP A 251 3.67 10.98 -13.14
CA ASP A 251 5.01 11.54 -13.35
C ASP A 251 5.92 10.57 -14.10
N LYS A 252 6.52 11.05 -15.19
CA LYS A 252 7.70 10.38 -15.79
C LYS A 252 8.76 10.23 -14.72
N VAL A 253 9.19 9.00 -14.47
CA VAL A 253 10.24 8.74 -13.51
C VAL A 253 11.58 8.88 -14.20
N HIS A 254 12.41 9.66 -13.59
CA HIS A 254 13.78 9.88 -14.03
C HIS A 254 14.70 9.08 -13.11
N LYS A 255 15.15 7.91 -13.58
CA LYS A 255 15.99 6.99 -12.79
C LYS A 255 17.37 6.84 -13.38
N LEU A 256 18.38 6.79 -12.50
CA LEU A 256 19.72 6.32 -12.80
C LEU A 256 19.96 5.00 -12.10
N TYR A 257 20.54 4.07 -12.84
CA TYR A 257 21.04 2.81 -12.28
C TYR A 257 22.56 2.86 -12.36
N VAL A 258 23.21 2.84 -11.20
CA VAL A 258 24.66 3.03 -11.07
C VAL A 258 25.27 1.76 -10.51
N HIS A 259 26.19 1.15 -11.26
CA HIS A 259 26.95 0.02 -10.75
C HIS A 259 27.93 0.50 -9.69
N ILE A 260 27.85 -0.11 -8.51
CA ILE A 260 28.68 0.26 -7.36
C ILE A 260 29.35 -0.97 -6.75
N PRO A 261 30.63 -0.87 -6.33
CA PRO A 261 31.25 -1.89 -5.51
C PRO A 261 30.62 -1.92 -4.11
N ASP A 262 30.48 -3.12 -3.55
CA ASP A 262 30.01 -3.30 -2.17
C ASP A 262 31.13 -2.95 -1.18
N GLN A 263 31.32 -1.66 -0.93
CA GLN A 263 32.35 -1.12 -0.05
C GLN A 263 31.77 -0.01 0.83
N PRO A 264 32.27 0.14 2.08
CA PRO A 264 31.87 1.23 2.94
C PRO A 264 32.13 2.60 2.29
N GLY A 265 31.10 3.47 2.32
CA GLY A 265 31.20 4.83 1.80
C GLY A 265 30.80 5.00 0.32
N THR A 266 30.56 3.95 -0.45
CA THR A 266 30.23 4.06 -1.87
C THR A 266 28.95 4.86 -2.11
N ILE A 267 27.88 4.59 -1.35
CA ILE A 267 26.63 5.35 -1.44
C ILE A 267 26.85 6.81 -1.09
N ALA A 268 27.59 7.07 -0.01
CA ALA A 268 27.91 8.44 0.42
C ALA A 268 28.69 9.19 -0.66
N THR A 269 29.62 8.53 -1.34
CA THR A 269 30.40 9.12 -2.44
C THR A 269 29.50 9.50 -3.60
N VAL A 270 28.64 8.61 -4.06
CA VAL A 270 27.70 8.87 -5.15
C VAL A 270 26.75 10.01 -4.79
N ALA A 271 26.13 9.97 -3.62
CA ALA A 271 25.24 11.03 -3.15
C ALA A 271 25.94 12.38 -3.04
N SER A 272 27.18 12.41 -2.55
CA SER A 272 27.97 13.64 -2.44
C SER A 272 28.33 14.22 -3.81
N LEU A 273 28.69 13.37 -4.77
CA LEU A 273 28.97 13.83 -6.15
C LEU A 273 27.78 14.52 -6.79
N LEU A 274 26.58 13.96 -6.61
CA LEU A 274 25.35 14.58 -7.10
C LEU A 274 25.05 15.88 -6.36
N ALA A 275 25.16 15.89 -5.03
CA ALA A 275 24.93 17.08 -4.21
C ALA A 275 25.86 18.23 -4.55
N PHE A 276 27.17 17.98 -4.75
CA PHE A 276 28.16 19.01 -5.15
C PHE A 276 27.88 19.60 -6.54
N ASN A 277 27.11 18.90 -7.36
CA ASN A 277 26.67 19.39 -8.67
C ASN A 277 25.25 19.98 -8.64
N ASN A 278 24.70 20.27 -7.45
CA ASN A 278 23.36 20.81 -7.21
C ASN A 278 22.25 19.91 -7.81
N ILE A 279 22.42 18.58 -7.74
CA ILE A 279 21.43 17.61 -8.17
C ILE A 279 20.75 17.05 -6.93
N SER A 280 19.46 17.34 -6.77
CA SER A 280 18.65 16.85 -5.67
C SER A 280 18.14 15.43 -5.95
N LEU A 281 18.23 14.57 -4.93
CA LEU A 281 17.74 13.20 -4.99
C LEU A 281 16.30 13.15 -4.46
N LYS A 282 15.41 12.45 -5.17
CA LYS A 282 14.06 12.14 -4.71
C LYS A 282 14.06 10.86 -3.87
N ASN A 283 14.84 9.86 -4.32
CA ASN A 283 15.04 8.59 -3.61
C ASN A 283 16.38 7.97 -4.01
N ILE A 284 16.93 7.11 -3.15
CA ILE A 284 18.13 6.31 -3.40
C ILE A 284 18.00 4.95 -2.71
N GLY A 285 18.26 3.88 -3.45
CA GLY A 285 18.13 2.52 -2.94
C GLY A 285 19.08 1.55 -3.63
N ILE A 286 19.41 0.44 -2.97
CA ILE A 286 20.21 -0.64 -3.58
C ILE A 286 19.25 -1.71 -4.11
N ILE A 287 19.44 -2.08 -5.37
CA ILE A 287 18.76 -3.22 -5.99
C ILE A 287 19.74 -4.37 -6.06
N TYR A 288 19.43 -5.47 -5.38
CA TYR A 288 20.21 -6.69 -5.51
C TYR A 288 19.72 -7.48 -6.72
N ASN A 289 20.54 -7.57 -7.75
CA ASN A 289 20.33 -8.54 -8.82
C ASN A 289 21.28 -9.72 -8.57
N ARG A 290 20.72 -10.93 -8.39
CA ARG A 290 21.52 -12.16 -8.11
C ARG A 290 22.44 -12.57 -9.27
N GLU A 291 22.29 -11.96 -10.43
CA GLU A 291 23.10 -12.26 -11.61
C GLU A 291 24.42 -11.45 -11.70
N PHE A 292 24.61 -10.45 -10.80
CA PHE A 292 25.83 -9.63 -10.81
C PHE A 292 26.47 -9.60 -9.43
N GLU A 293 27.76 -9.78 -9.36
CA GLU A 293 28.58 -9.70 -8.14
C GLU A 293 28.70 -8.26 -7.59
N GLU A 294 28.23 -7.25 -8.34
CA GLU A 294 28.27 -5.84 -7.97
C GLU A 294 26.85 -5.35 -7.65
N GLY A 295 26.74 -4.49 -6.64
CA GLY A 295 25.46 -3.85 -6.29
C GLY A 295 25.05 -2.82 -7.34
N VAL A 296 23.76 -2.68 -7.61
CA VAL A 296 23.20 -1.60 -8.42
C VAL A 296 22.48 -0.61 -7.52
N LEU A 297 22.89 0.66 -7.57
CA LEU A 297 22.25 1.75 -6.87
C LEU A 297 21.18 2.37 -7.79
N GLU A 298 19.93 2.30 -7.39
CA GLU A 298 18.85 3.04 -8.04
C GLU A 298 18.77 4.45 -7.43
N ILE A 299 18.79 5.46 -8.26
CA ILE A 299 18.66 6.86 -7.88
C ILE A 299 17.47 7.46 -8.61
N VAL A 300 16.50 7.98 -7.90
CA VAL A 300 15.33 8.67 -8.46
C VAL A 300 15.56 10.17 -8.37
N LEU A 301 15.37 10.88 -9.48
CA LEU A 301 15.57 12.31 -9.62
C LEU A 301 14.24 13.00 -9.93
N TYR A 302 14.19 14.34 -9.82
CA TYR A 302 12.96 15.12 -9.96
C TYR A 302 12.56 15.37 -11.43
N ASP A 303 13.54 15.42 -12.34
CA ASP A 303 13.33 15.75 -13.74
C ASP A 303 14.37 15.13 -14.66
N GLU A 304 14.11 15.18 -15.96
CA GLU A 304 14.96 14.61 -16.99
C GLU A 304 16.32 15.32 -17.11
N GLU A 305 16.36 16.64 -16.89
CA GLU A 305 17.60 17.44 -16.94
C GLU A 305 18.55 17.01 -15.81
N SER A 306 18.03 16.88 -14.61
CA SER A 306 18.77 16.34 -13.44
C SER A 306 19.29 14.91 -13.69
N CYS A 307 18.49 14.09 -14.38
CA CYS A 307 18.87 12.73 -14.73
C CYS A 307 20.04 12.69 -15.72
N GLN A 308 19.96 13.44 -16.80
CA GLN A 308 21.03 13.54 -17.79
C GLN A 308 22.33 14.12 -17.19
N LYS A 309 22.20 15.19 -16.41
CA LYS A 309 23.35 15.80 -15.72
C LYS A 309 23.94 14.86 -14.68
N GLY A 310 23.11 14.15 -13.93
CA GLY A 310 23.54 13.17 -12.93
C GLY A 310 24.31 12.01 -13.56
N ALA A 311 23.81 11.48 -14.67
CA ALA A 311 24.52 10.44 -15.42
C ALA A 311 25.90 10.92 -15.87
N GLN A 312 25.97 12.09 -16.49
CA GLN A 312 27.25 12.65 -16.95
C GLN A 312 28.25 12.82 -15.80
N VAL A 313 27.83 13.39 -14.66
CA VAL A 313 28.69 13.59 -13.48
C VAL A 313 29.26 12.28 -12.94
N LEU A 314 28.48 11.22 -12.98
CA LEU A 314 28.90 9.91 -12.49
C LEU A 314 29.78 9.16 -13.51
N GLU A 315 29.47 9.25 -14.81
CA GLU A 315 30.28 8.69 -15.88
C GLU A 315 31.69 9.33 -15.94
N GLU A 316 31.80 10.64 -15.73
CA GLU A 316 33.09 11.35 -15.63
C GLU A 316 33.96 10.84 -14.47
N ARG A 317 33.40 10.14 -13.52
CA ARG A 317 34.05 9.50 -12.38
C ARG A 317 34.18 7.99 -12.54
N ASN A 318 34.01 7.49 -13.76
CA ASN A 318 34.11 6.07 -14.14
C ASN A 318 33.05 5.15 -13.53
N TYR A 319 31.88 5.68 -13.11
CA TYR A 319 30.75 4.82 -12.79
C TYR A 319 30.07 4.36 -14.08
N ILE A 320 29.60 3.12 -14.09
CA ILE A 320 28.71 2.63 -15.15
C ILE A 320 27.30 3.05 -14.80
N VAL A 321 26.66 3.85 -15.66
CA VAL A 321 25.35 4.44 -15.42
C VAL A 321 24.39 4.08 -16.55
N HIS A 322 23.17 3.73 -16.19
CA HIS A 322 22.08 3.52 -17.14
C HIS A 322 20.90 4.44 -16.77
N ILE A 323 20.38 5.18 -17.75
CA ILE A 323 19.18 6.03 -17.63
C ILE A 323 17.96 5.19 -18.03
N ARG A 324 16.88 5.29 -17.27
CA ARG A 324 15.63 4.62 -17.60
C ARG A 324 14.41 5.52 -17.39
#